data_33c8d585f8ca4a0ff50045c92daa79da
#
_entry.id   33c8d585f8ca4a0ff50045c92daa79da
#
_cell.length_a   1.000
_cell.length_b   1.000
_cell.length_c   1.000
_cell.angle_alpha   90.00
_cell.angle_beta   90.00
_cell.angle_gamma   90.00
#
_symmetry.space_group_name_H-M   'P 1'
#
loop_
_entity.id
_entity.type
_entity.pdbx_description
1 polymer ?
#
loop_
_entity_poly.entity_id
_entity_poly.type
_entity_poly.pdbx_seq_one_letter_code
_entity_poly.pdbx_strand_id
1 'polypeptide(L)'
;NQKYTKYFLTDKSIQFNRLVGAMKERYDNRDEYIHLEFLHLNSFFYQPLINNLPLPLRLSKNIFYNFYSSLGVCTYYLPDSLNDKNKIKFNNDGNIEINYTESNEKMLLNKKIEKRIKKYLFKMSAIPIKTIKYESGAAIHYAGTVPMGLEDKFAVNTAGQVKFINNLIIADASIMPRLSSKPVSINAASLGDYIVQENT
;
A
#
# COMPACT_ATOMS: atom_id res chain seq x y z
N ASN A 1 6.37 -33.81 -8.97
CA ASN A 1 6.21 -32.71 -8.02
C ASN A 1 7.52 -32.03 -7.61
N GLN A 2 8.62 -32.74 -7.36
CA GLN A 2 9.93 -32.12 -7.09
C GLN A 2 10.46 -31.26 -8.26
N LYS A 3 10.07 -31.56 -9.50
CA LYS A 3 10.48 -30.82 -10.70
C LYS A 3 9.91 -29.41 -10.75
N TYR A 4 8.68 -29.21 -10.22
CA TYR A 4 8.04 -27.89 -10.16
C TYR A 4 8.62 -27.03 -9.03
N THR A 5 8.89 -27.60 -7.86
CA THR A 5 9.45 -26.86 -6.72
C THR A 5 10.83 -26.27 -7.04
N LYS A 6 11.65 -26.99 -7.80
CA LYS A 6 12.98 -26.53 -8.21
C LYS A 6 12.93 -25.39 -9.24
N TYR A 7 11.87 -25.35 -10.06
CA TYR A 7 11.69 -24.31 -11.09
C TYR A 7 11.26 -22.96 -10.49
N PHE A 8 10.50 -22.97 -9.40
CA PHE A 8 10.02 -21.76 -8.73
C PHE A 8 11.04 -21.11 -7.80
N LEU A 9 12.09 -21.82 -7.41
CA LEU A 9 13.15 -21.31 -6.54
C LEU A 9 14.32 -20.68 -7.30
N THR A 10 14.33 -20.78 -8.62
CA THR A 10 15.31 -20.09 -9.45
C THR A 10 14.74 -18.75 -9.90
N ASP A 11 15.50 -17.67 -9.78
CA ASP A 11 15.14 -16.29 -10.15
C ASP A 11 14.65 -16.11 -11.61
N LYS A 12 14.63 -17.16 -12.39
CA LYS A 12 14.14 -17.18 -13.77
C LYS A 12 12.61 -17.22 -13.91
N SER A 13 11.86 -17.42 -12.85
CA SER A 13 10.41 -17.48 -12.89
C SER A 13 9.75 -16.23 -12.26
N ILE A 14 10.12 -15.05 -12.73
CA ILE A 14 9.29 -13.87 -12.48
C ILE A 14 8.01 -14.05 -13.30
N GLN A 15 7.10 -14.83 -12.78
CA GLN A 15 5.77 -14.95 -13.35
C GLN A 15 4.94 -13.77 -12.87
N PHE A 16 4.64 -12.86 -13.78
CA PHE A 16 3.72 -11.73 -13.58
C PHE A 16 2.24 -12.17 -13.54
N ASN A 17 1.94 -13.40 -13.17
CA ASN A 17 0.57 -13.86 -13.03
C ASN A 17 -0.04 -13.27 -11.76
N ARG A 18 -0.50 -12.02 -11.88
CA ARG A 18 -1.28 -11.34 -10.86
C ARG A 18 -2.75 -11.43 -11.21
N LEU A 19 -3.54 -12.01 -10.33
CA LEU A 19 -4.97 -11.81 -10.36
C LEU A 19 -5.28 -10.55 -9.56
N VAL A 20 -5.86 -9.56 -10.22
CA VAL A 20 -6.26 -8.31 -9.59
C VAL A 20 -7.76 -8.34 -9.35
N GLY A 21 -8.16 -7.93 -8.16
CA GLY A 21 -9.54 -7.74 -7.77
C GLY A 21 -9.80 -6.34 -7.24
N ALA A 22 -11.06 -5.94 -7.25
CA ALA A 22 -11.49 -4.71 -6.60
C ALA A 22 -12.71 -4.97 -5.71
N MET A 23 -12.73 -4.32 -4.56
CA MET A 23 -13.82 -4.41 -3.61
C MET A 23 -14.33 -3.01 -3.29
N LYS A 24 -15.60 -2.73 -3.66
CA LYS A 24 -16.21 -1.44 -3.36
C LYS A 24 -16.53 -1.35 -1.88
N GLU A 25 -16.05 -0.30 -1.25
CA GLU A 25 -16.29 0.06 0.15
C GLU A 25 -16.48 1.57 0.29
N ARG A 26 -17.10 1.99 1.39
CA ARG A 26 -17.24 3.41 1.73
C ARG A 26 -16.17 3.80 2.74
N TYR A 27 -15.43 4.87 2.44
CA TYR A 27 -14.42 5.45 3.30
C TYR A 27 -14.40 6.98 3.13
N ASP A 28 -14.37 7.71 4.23
CA ASP A 28 -14.35 9.17 4.25
C ASP A 28 -15.46 9.77 3.38
N ASN A 29 -16.70 9.28 3.57
CA ASN A 29 -17.93 9.65 2.86
C ASN A 29 -17.90 9.45 1.34
N ARG A 30 -16.97 8.66 0.80
CA ARG A 30 -16.85 8.36 -0.63
C ARG A 30 -16.81 6.86 -0.89
N ASP A 31 -17.18 6.49 -2.11
CA ASP A 31 -17.02 5.13 -2.61
C ASP A 31 -15.56 4.92 -3.02
N GLU A 32 -14.90 3.97 -2.37
CA GLU A 32 -13.52 3.56 -2.65
C GLU A 32 -13.49 2.14 -3.20
N TYR A 33 -12.57 1.91 -4.16
CA TYR A 33 -12.33 0.58 -4.70
C TYR A 33 -11.03 0.05 -4.12
N ILE A 34 -11.15 -0.78 -3.09
CA ILE A 34 -10.01 -1.44 -2.46
C ILE A 34 -9.35 -2.39 -3.46
N HIS A 35 -8.11 -2.10 -3.79
CA HIS A 35 -7.32 -2.90 -4.71
C HIS A 35 -6.81 -4.16 -4.02
N LEU A 36 -7.02 -5.31 -4.64
CA LEU A 36 -6.60 -6.62 -4.18
C LEU A 36 -5.66 -7.23 -5.21
N GLU A 37 -4.56 -7.79 -4.76
CA GLU A 37 -3.66 -8.56 -5.61
C GLU A 37 -3.49 -9.96 -5.04
N PHE A 38 -3.76 -10.96 -5.86
CA PHE A 38 -3.47 -12.36 -5.55
C PHE A 38 -2.20 -12.74 -6.30
N LEU A 39 -1.19 -13.08 -5.54
CA LEU A 39 0.15 -13.33 -6.03
C LEU A 39 0.56 -14.76 -5.72
N HIS A 40 1.25 -15.41 -6.67
CA HIS A 40 2.07 -16.54 -6.32
C HIS A 40 3.20 -16.12 -5.39
N LEU A 41 3.63 -17.01 -4.53
CA LEU A 41 4.82 -16.79 -3.74
C LEU A 41 6.04 -16.64 -4.65
N ASN A 42 6.74 -15.53 -4.46
CA ASN A 42 8.03 -15.27 -5.09
C ASN A 42 9.10 -15.03 -4.00
N SER A 43 10.32 -14.80 -4.40
CA SER A 43 11.45 -14.60 -3.49
C SER A 43 11.22 -13.46 -2.48
N PHE A 44 10.45 -12.42 -2.82
CA PHE A 44 10.15 -11.30 -1.92
C PHE A 44 9.31 -11.70 -0.72
N PHE A 45 8.40 -12.66 -0.88
CA PHE A 45 7.50 -13.08 0.20
C PHE A 45 8.04 -14.27 1.00
N TYR A 46 9.08 -14.93 0.49
CA TYR A 46 9.63 -16.13 1.10
C TYR A 46 10.09 -15.92 2.53
N GLN A 47 11.00 -14.98 2.76
CA GLN A 47 11.59 -14.76 4.07
C GLN A 47 10.59 -14.21 5.10
N PRO A 48 9.78 -13.18 4.77
CA PRO A 48 8.72 -12.71 5.66
C PRO A 48 7.74 -13.81 6.07
N LEU A 49 7.36 -14.70 5.15
CA LEU A 49 6.43 -15.78 5.47
C LEU A 49 7.05 -16.82 6.41
N ILE A 50 8.26 -17.27 6.13
CA ILE A 50 8.96 -18.22 7.00
C ILE A 50 9.13 -17.64 8.41
N ASN A 51 9.54 -16.39 8.53
CA ASN A 51 9.78 -15.74 9.81
C ASN A 51 8.48 -15.50 10.60
N ASN A 52 7.35 -15.42 9.91
CA ASN A 52 6.05 -15.18 10.54
C ASN A 52 5.29 -16.46 10.88
N LEU A 53 5.76 -17.64 10.51
CA LEU A 53 5.16 -18.88 10.98
C LEU A 53 5.50 -19.09 12.46
N PRO A 54 4.53 -19.47 13.30
CA PRO A 54 4.75 -19.73 14.73
C PRO A 54 5.42 -21.09 14.97
N LEU A 55 6.50 -21.37 14.26
CA LEU A 55 7.19 -22.65 14.23
C LEU A 55 8.72 -22.40 14.20
N PRO A 56 9.52 -23.36 14.69
CA PRO A 56 10.97 -23.32 14.51
C PRO A 56 11.35 -23.16 13.04
N LEU A 57 12.37 -22.34 12.75
CA LEU A 57 12.77 -21.97 11.39
C LEU A 57 12.96 -23.18 10.45
N ARG A 58 13.55 -24.26 10.96
CA ARG A 58 13.76 -25.50 10.19
C ARG A 58 12.44 -26.12 9.74
N LEU A 59 11.45 -26.16 10.63
CA LEU A 59 10.14 -26.72 10.33
C LEU A 59 9.35 -25.81 9.40
N SER A 60 9.41 -24.50 9.62
CA SER A 60 8.82 -23.48 8.72
C SER A 60 9.35 -23.62 7.30
N LYS A 61 10.67 -23.77 7.14
CA LYS A 61 11.30 -24.01 5.83
C LYS A 61 10.80 -25.31 5.18
N ASN A 62 10.72 -26.39 5.92
CA ASN A 62 10.26 -27.67 5.37
C ASN A 62 8.79 -27.61 4.92
N ILE A 63 7.91 -27.00 5.71
CA ILE A 63 6.51 -26.80 5.33
C ILE A 63 6.44 -25.95 4.07
N PHE A 64 7.18 -24.85 4.06
CA PHE A 64 7.21 -23.96 2.91
C PHE A 64 7.65 -24.68 1.63
N TYR A 65 8.76 -25.42 1.66
CA TYR A 65 9.25 -26.16 0.49
C TYR A 65 8.28 -27.23 -0.01
N ASN A 66 7.58 -27.91 0.88
CA ASN A 66 6.64 -28.96 0.49
C ASN A 66 5.31 -28.43 -0.06
N PHE A 67 4.88 -27.25 0.38
CA PHE A 67 3.59 -26.65 0.01
C PHE A 67 3.70 -25.42 -0.86
N TYR A 68 4.90 -25.06 -1.30
CA TYR A 68 5.16 -23.83 -2.06
C TYR A 68 4.20 -23.60 -3.23
N SER A 69 3.95 -24.63 -4.03
CA SER A 69 3.05 -24.54 -5.20
C SER A 69 1.58 -24.31 -4.83
N SER A 70 1.22 -24.58 -3.59
CA SER A 70 -0.15 -24.42 -3.07
C SER A 70 -0.31 -23.15 -2.21
N LEU A 71 0.76 -22.41 -2.01
CA LEU A 71 0.74 -21.18 -1.22
C LEU A 71 0.64 -19.96 -2.13
N GLY A 72 -0.17 -18.99 -1.69
CA GLY A 72 -0.29 -17.70 -2.34
C GLY A 72 -0.36 -16.58 -1.32
N VAL A 73 -0.24 -15.37 -1.79
CA VAL A 73 -0.38 -14.14 -0.99
C VAL A 73 -1.51 -13.30 -1.57
N CYS A 74 -2.40 -12.85 -0.71
CA CYS A 74 -3.37 -11.83 -1.05
C CYS A 74 -2.93 -10.54 -0.36
N THR A 75 -2.54 -9.55 -1.16
CA THR A 75 -2.22 -8.21 -0.66
C THR A 75 -3.38 -7.25 -0.95
N TYR A 76 -3.55 -6.26 -0.10
CA TYR A 76 -4.48 -5.17 -0.32
C TYR A 76 -3.96 -3.89 0.34
N TYR A 77 -4.34 -2.78 -0.22
CA TYR A 77 -4.00 -1.46 0.28
C TYR A 77 -5.26 -0.75 0.72
N LEU A 78 -5.16 0.00 1.81
CA LEU A 78 -6.24 0.85 2.29
C LEU A 78 -6.08 2.26 1.73
N PRO A 79 -7.17 2.95 1.42
CA PRO A 79 -7.11 4.36 1.13
C PRO A 79 -6.67 5.15 2.37
N ASP A 80 -6.13 6.33 2.15
CA ASP A 80 -5.79 7.26 3.21
C ASP A 80 -6.21 8.68 2.85
N SER A 81 -6.47 9.50 3.87
CA SER A 81 -6.80 10.90 3.71
C SER A 81 -6.05 11.73 4.75
N LEU A 82 -5.93 13.02 4.48
CA LEU A 82 -5.31 13.95 5.41
C LEU A 82 -5.97 13.89 6.79
N ASN A 83 -5.13 13.97 7.80
CA ASN A 83 -5.55 14.00 9.19
C ASN A 83 -4.65 15.01 9.94
N ASP A 84 -5.25 15.94 10.65
CA ASP A 84 -4.54 16.98 11.40
C ASP A 84 -3.55 16.44 12.45
N LYS A 85 -3.73 15.20 12.87
CA LYS A 85 -2.82 14.51 13.80
C LYS A 85 -1.57 13.96 13.12
N ASN A 86 -1.62 13.77 11.79
CA ASN A 86 -0.52 13.23 11.01
C ASN A 86 0.34 14.37 10.50
N LYS A 87 1.53 14.52 11.06
CA LYS A 87 2.42 15.66 10.79
C LYS A 87 3.87 15.22 10.74
N ILE A 88 4.61 15.90 9.88
CA ILE A 88 6.06 15.88 9.87
C ILE A 88 6.53 17.18 10.53
N LYS A 89 7.39 17.07 11.51
CA LYS A 89 7.95 18.23 12.24
C LYS A 89 9.47 18.14 12.23
N PHE A 90 10.11 19.32 12.24
CA PHE A 90 11.52 19.45 12.54
C PHE A 90 11.66 19.84 13.99
N ASN A 91 12.45 19.08 14.74
CA ASN A 91 12.79 19.43 16.10
C ASN A 91 13.92 20.47 16.11
N ASN A 92 14.11 21.14 17.27
CA ASN A 92 15.17 22.14 17.43
C ASN A 92 16.57 21.59 17.15
N ASP A 93 16.77 20.30 17.31
CA ASP A 93 18.03 19.60 17.03
C ASP A 93 18.21 19.22 15.55
N GLY A 94 17.31 19.67 14.65
CA GLY A 94 17.35 19.37 13.23
C GLY A 94 16.86 17.96 12.86
N ASN A 95 16.36 17.18 13.82
CA ASN A 95 15.81 15.86 13.57
C ASN A 95 14.38 15.95 13.02
N ILE A 96 14.02 15.02 12.13
CA ILE A 96 12.67 14.87 11.60
C ILE A 96 11.87 13.94 12.51
N GLU A 97 10.74 14.43 13.00
CA GLU A 97 9.74 13.65 13.72
C GLU A 97 8.54 13.42 12.83
N ILE A 98 8.15 12.16 12.64
CA ILE A 98 6.97 11.76 11.87
C ILE A 98 5.93 11.22 12.84
N ASN A 99 4.83 11.95 13.00
CA ASN A 99 3.68 11.52 13.77
C ASN A 99 2.61 11.01 12.82
N TYR A 100 2.27 9.73 12.94
CA TYR A 100 1.21 9.11 12.17
C TYR A 100 0.28 8.29 13.08
N THR A 101 -1.01 8.57 12.98
CA THR A 101 -2.05 7.85 13.72
C THR A 101 -3.13 7.38 12.75
N GLU A 102 -3.38 6.09 12.75
CA GLU A 102 -4.45 5.49 11.96
C GLU A 102 -5.82 5.91 12.50
N SER A 103 -6.74 6.35 11.65
CA SER A 103 -8.09 6.73 12.07
C SER A 103 -8.92 5.52 12.49
N ASN A 104 -9.88 5.71 13.40
CA ASN A 104 -10.80 4.66 13.80
C ASN A 104 -11.61 4.10 12.61
N GLU A 105 -12.00 4.97 11.68
CA GLU A 105 -12.69 4.57 10.46
C GLU A 105 -11.83 3.64 9.60
N LYS A 106 -10.55 3.97 9.43
CA LYS A 106 -9.60 3.13 8.68
C LYS A 106 -9.39 1.77 9.37
N MET A 107 -9.29 1.75 10.69
CA MET A 107 -9.20 0.50 11.44
C MET A 107 -10.45 -0.39 11.28
N LEU A 108 -11.65 0.20 11.30
CA LEU A 108 -12.91 -0.52 11.08
C LEU A 108 -13.01 -1.03 9.64
N LEU A 109 -12.65 -0.21 8.67
CA LEU A 109 -12.58 -0.58 7.26
C LEU A 109 -11.64 -1.78 7.07
N ASN A 110 -10.45 -1.74 7.66
CA ASN A 110 -9.49 -2.84 7.60
C ASN A 110 -10.07 -4.16 8.10
N LYS A 111 -10.69 -4.15 9.27
CA LYS A 111 -11.35 -5.35 9.85
C LYS A 111 -12.46 -5.89 8.93
N LYS A 112 -13.25 -5.00 8.33
CA LYS A 112 -14.32 -5.37 7.40
C LYS A 112 -13.76 -6.01 6.13
N ILE A 113 -12.73 -5.42 5.55
CA ILE A 113 -12.07 -5.94 4.33
C ILE A 113 -11.43 -7.29 4.61
N GLU A 114 -10.68 -7.43 5.69
CA GLU A 114 -10.07 -8.70 6.08
C GLU A 114 -11.11 -9.82 6.20
N LYS A 115 -12.23 -9.56 6.87
CA LYS A 115 -13.34 -10.54 6.99
C LYS A 115 -13.91 -10.93 5.63
N ARG A 116 -14.07 -9.96 4.72
CA ARG A 116 -14.58 -10.21 3.36
C ARG A 116 -13.58 -11.01 2.53
N ILE A 117 -12.29 -10.67 2.58
CA ILE A 117 -11.23 -11.41 1.90
C ILE A 117 -11.21 -12.86 2.36
N LYS A 118 -11.21 -13.11 3.66
CA LYS A 118 -11.26 -14.47 4.21
C LYS A 118 -12.47 -15.26 3.68
N LYS A 119 -13.65 -14.62 3.64
CA LYS A 119 -14.85 -15.26 3.07
C LYS A 119 -14.71 -15.59 1.59
N TYR A 120 -14.09 -14.72 0.78
CA TYR A 120 -13.84 -14.99 -0.62
C TYR A 120 -12.79 -16.08 -0.84
N LEU A 121 -11.71 -16.08 -0.06
CA LEU A 121 -10.70 -17.14 -0.09
C LEU A 121 -11.33 -18.50 0.16
N PHE A 122 -12.16 -18.64 1.19
CA PHE A 122 -12.89 -19.90 1.44
C PHE A 122 -13.78 -20.31 0.28
N LYS A 123 -14.46 -19.37 -0.38
CA LYS A 123 -15.28 -19.68 -1.58
C LYS A 123 -14.44 -20.16 -2.76
N MET A 124 -13.18 -19.76 -2.83
CA MET A 124 -12.21 -20.21 -3.84
C MET A 124 -11.43 -21.46 -3.39
N SER A 125 -11.89 -22.14 -2.34
CA SER A 125 -11.21 -23.31 -1.76
C SER A 125 -9.78 -23.00 -1.27
N ALA A 126 -9.51 -21.74 -0.95
CA ALA A 126 -8.25 -21.31 -0.36
C ALA A 126 -8.42 -21.06 1.15
N ILE A 127 -7.49 -21.60 1.94
CA ILE A 127 -7.54 -21.47 3.40
C ILE A 127 -6.59 -20.35 3.82
N PRO A 128 -7.09 -19.25 4.42
CA PRO A 128 -6.25 -18.19 4.93
C PRO A 128 -5.48 -18.68 6.17
N ILE A 129 -4.18 -18.81 6.06
CA ILE A 129 -3.32 -19.34 7.14
C ILE A 129 -2.99 -18.23 8.14
N LYS A 130 -2.63 -17.05 7.67
CA LYS A 130 -2.22 -15.92 8.50
C LYS A 130 -2.49 -14.58 7.81
N THR A 131 -2.89 -13.59 8.60
CA THR A 131 -2.89 -12.20 8.19
C THR A 131 -1.64 -11.53 8.76
N ILE A 132 -0.87 -10.86 7.90
CA ILE A 132 0.30 -10.06 8.30
C ILE A 132 -0.09 -8.60 8.10
N LYS A 133 -0.11 -7.84 9.18
CA LYS A 133 -0.29 -6.38 9.13
C LYS A 133 1.09 -5.74 9.22
N TYR A 134 1.42 -4.94 8.23
CA TYR A 134 2.64 -4.15 8.24
C TYR A 134 2.42 -2.85 9.03
N GLU A 135 3.49 -2.30 9.55
CA GLU A 135 3.48 -1.01 10.22
C GLU A 135 3.13 0.12 9.23
N SER A 136 2.66 1.23 9.78
CA SER A 136 2.37 2.43 9.00
C SER A 136 3.62 2.90 8.26
N GLY A 137 3.46 3.24 6.98
CA GLY A 137 4.59 3.61 6.12
C GLY A 137 5.21 2.46 5.31
N ALA A 138 4.98 1.21 5.65
CA ALA A 138 5.53 0.06 4.92
C ALA A 138 4.99 -0.11 3.49
N ALA A 139 3.90 0.57 3.14
CA ALA A 139 3.34 0.53 1.80
C ALA A 139 4.17 1.30 0.73
N ILE A 140 5.15 2.10 1.16
CA ILE A 140 6.02 2.92 0.29
C ILE A 140 5.21 3.91 -0.59
N HIS A 141 3.96 4.15 -0.25
CA HIS A 141 3.11 5.13 -0.90
C HIS A 141 2.93 6.34 0.03
N TYR A 142 3.69 7.39 -0.23
CA TYR A 142 3.67 8.61 0.57
C TYR A 142 3.03 9.73 -0.23
N ALA A 143 2.18 10.55 0.43
CA ALA A 143 1.52 11.67 -0.19
C ALA A 143 1.10 12.71 0.86
N GLY A 144 0.67 13.90 0.41
CA GLY A 144 -0.02 14.86 1.24
C GLY A 144 0.84 15.67 2.19
N THR A 145 2.17 15.76 1.98
CA THR A 145 3.05 16.60 2.80
C THR A 145 2.89 18.09 2.51
N VAL A 146 2.44 18.42 1.29
CA VAL A 146 2.15 19.80 0.83
C VAL A 146 0.82 19.81 0.06
N PRO A 147 -0.29 19.50 0.72
CA PRO A 147 -1.54 19.10 0.06
C PRO A 147 -2.16 20.23 -0.76
N MET A 148 -2.71 19.86 -1.92
CA MET A 148 -3.46 20.76 -2.78
C MET A 148 -4.82 21.13 -2.18
N GLY A 149 -5.23 22.37 -2.33
CA GLY A 149 -6.60 22.82 -2.06
C GLY A 149 -6.92 23.09 -0.59
N LEU A 150 -5.98 23.00 0.32
CA LEU A 150 -6.16 23.44 1.70
C LEU A 150 -5.81 24.91 1.88
N GLU A 151 -6.43 25.55 2.88
CA GLU A 151 -6.10 26.93 3.29
C GLU A 151 -4.86 26.99 4.21
N ASP A 152 -4.00 25.98 4.14
CA ASP A 152 -2.76 25.96 4.91
C ASP A 152 -1.67 26.76 4.20
N LYS A 153 -0.79 27.34 5.01
CA LYS A 153 0.39 28.09 4.52
C LYS A 153 1.33 27.21 3.67
N PHE A 154 1.39 25.91 3.91
CA PHE A 154 2.22 24.98 3.13
C PHE A 154 1.44 24.25 2.04
N ALA A 155 0.18 24.61 1.81
CA ALA A 155 -0.60 24.03 0.72
C ALA A 155 -0.25 24.67 -0.62
N VAL A 156 -0.50 23.91 -1.70
CA VAL A 156 -0.41 24.41 -3.06
C VAL A 156 -1.79 24.70 -3.65
N ASN A 157 -1.85 25.56 -4.65
CA ASN A 157 -3.05 25.76 -5.45
C ASN A 157 -3.25 24.63 -6.48
N THR A 158 -4.30 24.70 -7.29
CA THR A 158 -4.61 23.70 -8.31
C THR A 158 -3.57 23.59 -9.42
N ALA A 159 -2.77 24.63 -9.63
CA ALA A 159 -1.62 24.62 -10.55
C ALA A 159 -0.31 24.17 -9.87
N GLY A 160 -0.36 23.61 -8.68
CA GLY A 160 0.82 23.14 -7.95
C GLY A 160 1.72 24.22 -7.37
N GLN A 161 1.32 25.50 -7.44
CA GLN A 161 2.14 26.61 -6.97
C GLN A 161 2.04 26.73 -5.44
N VAL A 162 3.18 26.88 -4.77
CA VAL A 162 3.26 27.08 -3.34
C VAL A 162 2.81 28.49 -2.99
N LYS A 163 1.82 28.62 -2.08
CA LYS A 163 1.12 29.88 -1.81
C LYS A 163 2.02 31.04 -1.32
N PHE A 164 3.11 30.75 -0.64
CA PHE A 164 3.98 31.75 0.00
C PHE A 164 5.39 31.84 -0.60
N ILE A 165 5.64 31.08 -1.64
CA ILE A 165 6.95 31.09 -2.31
C ILE A 165 6.73 31.32 -3.79
N ASN A 166 7.14 32.49 -4.27
CA ASN A 166 7.02 32.82 -5.68
C ASN A 166 7.89 31.87 -6.53
N ASN A 167 7.36 31.47 -7.68
CA ASN A 167 8.05 30.64 -8.67
C ASN A 167 8.45 29.23 -8.17
N LEU A 168 7.79 28.71 -7.12
CA LEU A 168 7.95 27.34 -6.68
C LEU A 168 6.71 26.52 -7.02
N ILE A 169 6.89 25.49 -7.84
CA ILE A 169 5.86 24.57 -8.29
C ILE A 169 6.23 23.17 -7.81
N ILE A 170 5.27 22.44 -7.28
CA ILE A 170 5.41 21.04 -6.84
C ILE A 170 4.51 20.18 -7.71
N ALA A 171 5.08 19.12 -8.33
CA ALA A 171 4.41 18.29 -9.34
C ALA A 171 4.58 16.80 -9.07
N ASP A 172 4.39 16.38 -7.82
CA ASP A 172 4.51 14.98 -7.40
C ASP A 172 3.40 14.56 -6.41
N ALA A 173 3.50 13.35 -5.85
CA ALA A 173 2.50 12.83 -4.92
C ALA A 173 2.38 13.62 -3.61
N SER A 174 3.34 14.48 -3.26
CA SER A 174 3.28 15.27 -2.02
C SER A 174 2.10 16.25 -2.00
N ILE A 175 1.61 16.67 -3.16
CA ILE A 175 0.46 17.57 -3.28
C ILE A 175 -0.89 16.83 -3.26
N MET A 176 -0.91 15.51 -3.34
CA MET A 176 -2.15 14.73 -3.33
C MET A 176 -2.79 14.74 -1.93
N PRO A 177 -4.01 15.28 -1.77
CA PRO A 177 -4.68 15.34 -0.46
C PRO A 177 -5.22 13.97 0.00
N ARG A 178 -5.17 12.96 -0.87
CA ARG A 178 -5.66 11.61 -0.59
C ARG A 178 -4.83 10.58 -1.34
N LEU A 179 -4.71 9.40 -0.72
CA LEU A 179 -4.24 8.19 -1.38
C LEU A 179 -5.43 7.24 -1.61
N SER A 180 -5.63 6.83 -2.85
CA SER A 180 -6.52 5.71 -3.14
C SER A 180 -5.82 4.40 -2.77
N SER A 181 -6.59 3.32 -2.65
CA SER A 181 -6.01 1.98 -2.47
C SER A 181 -5.34 1.39 -3.72
N LYS A 182 -5.29 2.16 -4.81
CA LYS A 182 -4.62 1.78 -6.06
C LYS A 182 -3.15 2.22 -6.05
N PRO A 183 -2.31 1.61 -6.90
CA PRO A 183 -0.93 2.08 -7.09
C PRO A 183 -0.88 3.58 -7.41
N VAL A 184 -0.06 4.31 -6.69
CA VAL A 184 -0.01 5.78 -6.75
C VAL A 184 0.73 6.33 -7.97
N SER A 185 1.63 5.54 -8.56
CA SER A 185 2.59 6.01 -9.57
C SER A 185 1.93 6.64 -10.80
N ILE A 186 0.86 6.02 -11.33
CA ILE A 186 0.14 6.55 -12.50
C ILE A 186 -0.56 7.87 -12.15
N ASN A 187 -1.20 7.93 -10.98
CA ASN A 187 -1.87 9.15 -10.53
C ASN A 187 -0.87 10.29 -10.32
N ALA A 188 0.28 10.00 -9.73
CA ALA A 188 1.33 10.98 -9.51
C ALA A 188 1.92 11.48 -10.84
N ALA A 189 2.16 10.59 -11.81
CA ALA A 189 2.65 10.96 -13.13
C ALA A 189 1.62 11.83 -13.90
N SER A 190 0.34 11.42 -13.89
CA SER A 190 -0.72 12.20 -14.55
C SER A 190 -0.93 13.57 -13.90
N LEU A 191 -0.80 13.64 -12.57
CA LEU A 191 -0.87 14.91 -11.86
C LEU A 191 0.32 15.79 -12.20
N GLY A 192 1.54 15.23 -12.28
CA GLY A 192 2.73 15.96 -12.71
C GLY A 192 2.59 16.53 -14.11
N ASP A 193 2.09 15.75 -15.07
CA ASP A 193 1.82 16.21 -16.44
C ASP A 193 0.79 17.34 -16.48
N TYR A 194 -0.32 17.20 -15.76
CA TYR A 194 -1.33 18.25 -15.62
C TYR A 194 -0.74 19.56 -15.06
N ILE A 195 0.06 19.48 -13.98
CA ILE A 195 0.69 20.67 -13.39
C ILE A 195 1.64 21.37 -14.36
N VAL A 196 2.40 20.61 -15.14
CA VAL A 196 3.28 21.19 -16.16
C VAL A 196 2.46 21.93 -17.20
N GLN A 197 1.37 21.34 -17.71
CA GLN A 197 0.51 21.97 -18.71
C GLN A 197 -0.16 23.25 -18.20
N GLU A 198 -0.55 23.31 -16.93
CA GLU A 198 -1.15 24.51 -16.32
C GLU A 198 -0.16 25.68 -16.12
N ASN A 199 1.15 25.43 -16.21
CA ASN A 199 2.19 26.41 -15.95
C ASN A 199 3.04 26.74 -17.21
N THR A 200 2.74 26.18 -18.37
CA THR A 200 3.35 26.47 -19.66
C THR A 200 2.43 27.34 -20.52
#